data_ee0453def842d274375ecad4c992f413
#
_entry.id   ee0453def842d274375ecad4c992f413
#
_cell.length_a   1.000
_cell.length_b   1.000
_cell.length_c   1.000
_cell.angle_alpha   90.00
_cell.angle_beta   90.00
_cell.angle_gamma   90.00
#
_symmetry.space_group_name_H-M   'P 1'
#
loop_
_entity.id
_entity.type
_entity.pdbx_description
1 polymer ?
#
loop_
_entity_poly.entity_id
_entity_poly.type
_entity_poly.pdbx_seq_one_letter_code
_entity_poly.pdbx_strand_id
1 'polypeptide(L)'
;MCIRDSPLTTQIESHDWQAELYSTVSHANRIMHNLCVDVWMYISRGVFAQVPVKGATGSSTMPHKVNPIRFENAEANFELSCSLLDTLSATLVESRWQRDLTDSTTQRNIGSALGYSQLALYNLMGGLKSIHPNDIVIERELDSNWEVLGEPIQTAMRACELKGLPGMDKPYEKVKELMRGHEISKEAVERFIDQQSFDPATAARLKALTPATYTGVAGALVDFDR
;
A
#
# COMPACT_ATOMS: atom_id res chain seq x y z
N MET A 1 -5.00 9.10 -38.94
CA MET A 1 -5.81 7.89 -39.14
C MET A 1 -4.93 6.82 -39.76
N CYS A 2 -4.63 5.77 -39.04
CA CYS A 2 -3.74 4.69 -39.52
C CYS A 2 -4.55 3.66 -40.27
N ILE A 3 -4.72 3.83 -41.55
CA ILE A 3 -5.39 2.87 -42.45
C ILE A 3 -4.62 1.53 -42.52
N ARG A 4 -3.45 1.45 -41.87
CA ARG A 4 -2.55 0.29 -41.96
C ARG A 4 -2.78 -0.76 -40.88
N ASP A 5 -3.50 -0.42 -39.82
CA ASP A 5 -3.58 -1.27 -38.62
C ASP A 5 -4.71 -2.30 -38.72
N SER A 6 -5.72 -2.02 -39.54
CA SER A 6 -6.87 -2.91 -39.73
C SER A 6 -7.28 -2.95 -41.19
N PRO A 7 -7.05 -4.06 -41.89
CA PRO A 7 -7.41 -4.22 -43.31
C PRO A 7 -8.91 -4.31 -43.55
N LEU A 8 -9.70 -4.59 -42.51
CA LEU A 8 -11.16 -4.69 -42.57
C LEU A 8 -11.75 -3.98 -41.36
N THR A 9 -12.43 -2.84 -41.59
CA THR A 9 -13.07 -2.04 -40.56
C THR A 9 -14.45 -1.62 -40.98
N THR A 10 -15.25 -1.07 -40.08
CA THR A 10 -16.44 -0.25 -40.37
C THR A 10 -16.02 1.12 -40.95
N GLN A 11 -16.85 2.13 -40.92
CA GLN A 11 -16.50 3.45 -41.45
C GLN A 11 -15.23 4.05 -40.82
N ILE A 12 -15.02 3.77 -39.54
CA ILE A 12 -13.79 4.10 -38.81
C ILE A 12 -13.26 2.82 -38.16
N GLU A 13 -12.02 2.85 -37.67
CA GLU A 13 -11.48 1.76 -36.86
C GLU A 13 -12.24 1.59 -35.53
N SER A 14 -12.25 0.39 -34.96
CA SER A 14 -12.74 0.20 -33.60
C SER A 14 -11.72 0.80 -32.60
N HIS A 15 -12.21 1.29 -31.48
CA HIS A 15 -11.35 1.95 -30.48
C HIS A 15 -10.88 0.99 -29.38
N ASP A 16 -10.76 -0.30 -29.67
CA ASP A 16 -10.40 -1.34 -28.71
C ASP A 16 -9.05 -1.04 -28.04
N TRP A 17 -8.07 -0.62 -28.81
CA TRP A 17 -6.75 -0.27 -28.28
C TRP A 17 -6.78 0.95 -27.36
N GLN A 18 -7.68 1.91 -27.62
CA GLN A 18 -7.89 3.07 -26.74
C GLN A 18 -8.53 2.61 -25.43
N ALA A 19 -9.52 1.71 -25.49
CA ALA A 19 -10.15 1.15 -24.31
C ALA A 19 -9.15 0.39 -23.43
N GLU A 20 -8.27 -0.40 -24.05
CA GLU A 20 -7.19 -1.09 -23.35
C GLU A 20 -6.22 -0.11 -22.67
N LEU A 21 -5.79 0.93 -23.40
CA LEU A 21 -4.93 1.99 -22.86
C LEU A 21 -5.57 2.67 -21.66
N TYR A 22 -6.83 3.11 -21.80
CA TYR A 22 -7.51 3.86 -20.72
C TYR A 22 -7.79 2.96 -19.51
N SER A 23 -8.13 1.70 -19.70
CA SER A 23 -8.28 0.73 -18.62
C SER A 23 -6.96 0.51 -17.88
N THR A 24 -5.84 0.45 -18.61
CA THR A 24 -4.51 0.30 -18.03
C THR A 24 -4.11 1.53 -17.21
N VAL A 25 -4.34 2.73 -17.73
CA VAL A 25 -4.08 3.97 -16.98
C VAL A 25 -4.98 4.09 -15.75
N SER A 26 -6.27 3.75 -15.87
CA SER A 26 -7.21 3.72 -14.75
C SER A 26 -6.74 2.74 -13.66
N HIS A 27 -6.27 1.55 -14.06
CA HIS A 27 -5.72 0.58 -13.12
C HIS A 27 -4.48 1.12 -12.39
N ALA A 28 -3.54 1.71 -13.11
CA ALA A 28 -2.36 2.35 -12.51
C ALA A 28 -2.74 3.49 -11.54
N ASN A 29 -3.72 4.31 -11.92
CA ASN A 29 -4.24 5.38 -11.05
C ASN A 29 -4.83 4.83 -9.75
N ARG A 30 -5.54 3.68 -9.77
CA ARG A 30 -6.08 3.05 -8.56
C ARG A 30 -5.00 2.55 -7.63
N ILE A 31 -3.90 2.00 -8.17
CA ILE A 31 -2.75 1.58 -7.36
C ILE A 31 -2.13 2.79 -6.66
N MET A 32 -1.93 3.89 -7.38
CA MET A 32 -1.37 5.12 -6.83
C MET A 32 -2.31 5.83 -5.87
N HIS A 33 -3.60 5.77 -6.10
CA HIS A 33 -4.63 6.24 -5.17
C HIS A 33 -4.51 5.50 -3.83
N ASN A 34 -4.42 4.16 -3.87
CA ASN A 34 -4.24 3.37 -2.65
C ASN A 34 -2.97 3.76 -1.88
N LEU A 35 -1.86 4.03 -2.58
CA LEU A 35 -0.65 4.56 -1.95
C LEU A 35 -0.90 5.89 -1.23
N CYS A 36 -1.68 6.79 -1.83
CA CYS A 36 -2.05 8.06 -1.18
C CYS A 36 -2.82 7.82 0.12
N VAL A 37 -3.79 6.92 0.11
CA VAL A 37 -4.58 6.54 1.29
C VAL A 37 -3.68 5.97 2.38
N ASP A 38 -2.78 5.05 2.06
CA ASP A 38 -1.86 4.45 3.02
C ASP A 38 -0.93 5.51 3.63
N VAL A 39 -0.34 6.37 2.82
CA VAL A 39 0.54 7.45 3.31
C VAL A 39 -0.24 8.43 4.20
N TRP A 40 -1.47 8.79 3.82
CA TRP A 40 -2.35 9.60 4.64
C TRP A 40 -2.58 8.99 6.03
N MET A 41 -2.85 7.67 6.07
CA MET A 41 -3.01 6.91 7.31
C MET A 41 -1.74 6.95 8.17
N TYR A 42 -0.57 6.73 7.57
CA TYR A 42 0.71 6.81 8.29
C TYR A 42 1.01 8.21 8.83
N ILE A 43 0.65 9.26 8.08
CA ILE A 43 0.76 10.64 8.56
C ILE A 43 -0.20 10.87 9.74
N SER A 44 -1.44 10.39 9.67
CA SER A 44 -2.42 10.56 10.75
C SER A 44 -2.01 9.88 12.06
N ARG A 45 -1.25 8.79 11.97
CA ARG A 45 -0.65 8.09 13.11
C ARG A 45 0.70 8.68 13.56
N GLY A 46 1.23 9.63 12.83
CA GLY A 46 2.53 10.24 13.11
C GLY A 46 3.73 9.37 12.72
N VAL A 47 3.52 8.23 12.06
CA VAL A 47 4.59 7.35 11.54
C VAL A 47 5.41 8.05 10.47
N PHE A 48 4.74 8.81 9.60
CA PHE A 48 5.40 9.79 8.74
C PHE A 48 5.17 11.20 9.25
N ALA A 49 6.24 11.99 9.33
CA ALA A 49 6.19 13.41 9.61
C ALA A 49 6.27 14.21 8.30
N GLN A 50 5.51 15.29 8.21
CA GLN A 50 5.56 16.19 7.08
C GLN A 50 6.60 17.28 7.32
N VAL A 51 7.38 17.62 6.28
CA VAL A 51 8.31 18.75 6.31
C VAL A 51 7.50 20.05 6.20
N PRO A 52 7.53 20.94 7.20
CA PRO A 52 6.81 22.20 7.14
C PRO A 52 7.28 23.06 5.96
N VAL A 53 6.37 23.49 5.11
CA VAL A 53 6.69 24.44 4.05
C VAL A 53 6.61 25.86 4.64
N LYS A 54 7.71 26.62 4.58
CA LYS A 54 7.77 27.98 5.10
C LYS A 54 6.70 28.86 4.41
N GLY A 55 5.80 29.42 5.19
CA GLY A 55 4.69 30.24 4.69
C GLY A 55 3.42 29.50 4.29
N ALA A 56 3.38 28.18 4.41
CA ALA A 56 2.14 27.42 4.21
C ALA A 56 1.24 27.53 5.46
N THR A 57 0.00 27.97 5.26
CA THR A 57 -1.00 28.03 6.32
C THR A 57 -1.85 26.77 6.27
N GLY A 58 -1.71 25.89 7.25
CA GLY A 58 -2.46 24.62 7.28
C GLY A 58 -3.95 24.79 7.55
N SER A 59 -4.32 25.82 8.31
CA SER A 59 -5.70 26.16 8.62
C SER A 59 -5.76 27.62 9.08
N SER A 60 -6.82 28.34 8.71
CA SER A 60 -7.07 29.71 9.18
C SER A 60 -7.48 29.76 10.66
N THR A 61 -7.99 28.64 11.21
CA THR A 61 -8.51 28.55 12.57
C THR A 61 -7.63 27.74 13.52
N MET A 62 -6.82 26.83 12.99
CA MET A 62 -5.94 25.94 13.74
C MET A 62 -4.50 25.99 13.21
N PRO A 63 -3.67 26.96 13.66
CA PRO A 63 -2.32 27.19 13.11
C PRO A 63 -1.37 26.00 13.23
N HIS A 64 -1.63 25.08 14.18
CA HIS A 64 -0.83 23.88 14.41
C HIS A 64 -1.23 22.69 13.52
N LYS A 65 -2.36 22.79 12.78
CA LYS A 65 -2.86 21.71 11.94
C LYS A 65 -2.15 21.74 10.59
N VAL A 66 -1.38 20.71 10.30
CA VAL A 66 -0.77 20.48 8.99
C VAL A 66 -1.53 19.36 8.30
N ASN A 67 -2.26 19.69 7.22
CA ASN A 67 -3.00 18.71 6.45
C ASN A 67 -2.09 18.07 5.38
N PRO A 68 -2.23 16.77 5.09
CA PRO A 68 -1.53 16.10 3.99
C PRO A 68 -2.16 16.43 2.63
N ILE A 69 -2.36 17.71 2.34
CA ILE A 69 -3.16 18.24 1.23
C ILE A 69 -2.71 17.72 -0.14
N ARG A 70 -1.42 17.39 -0.32
CA ARG A 70 -0.92 16.85 -1.57
C ARG A 70 -1.45 15.45 -1.85
N PHE A 71 -1.56 14.61 -0.83
CA PHE A 71 -2.12 13.26 -0.94
C PHE A 71 -3.63 13.32 -1.14
N GLU A 72 -4.34 14.15 -0.36
CA GLU A 72 -5.79 14.37 -0.53
C GLU A 72 -6.13 14.91 -1.93
N ASN A 73 -5.32 15.83 -2.46
CA ASN A 73 -5.48 16.34 -3.82
C ASN A 73 -5.18 15.26 -4.87
N ALA A 74 -4.17 14.42 -4.65
CA ALA A 74 -3.86 13.31 -5.54
C ALA A 74 -5.00 12.28 -5.57
N GLU A 75 -5.53 11.88 -4.41
CA GLU A 75 -6.68 10.96 -4.30
C GLU A 75 -7.86 11.45 -5.14
N ALA A 76 -8.32 12.68 -4.89
CA ALA A 76 -9.48 13.24 -5.60
C ALA A 76 -9.27 13.30 -7.12
N ASN A 77 -8.06 13.68 -7.58
CA ASN A 77 -7.77 13.75 -9.02
C ASN A 77 -7.62 12.36 -9.64
N PHE A 78 -7.10 11.35 -8.93
CA PHE A 78 -7.11 9.97 -9.40
C PHE A 78 -8.53 9.44 -9.56
N GLU A 79 -9.44 9.71 -8.63
CA GLU A 79 -10.85 9.31 -8.72
C GLU A 79 -11.54 9.92 -9.93
N LEU A 80 -11.39 11.23 -10.16
CA LEU A 80 -11.93 11.92 -11.32
C LEU A 80 -11.37 11.36 -12.62
N SER A 81 -10.06 11.12 -12.68
CA SER A 81 -9.41 10.49 -13.83
C SER A 81 -9.97 9.10 -14.11
N CYS A 82 -10.06 8.25 -13.10
CA CYS A 82 -10.60 6.89 -13.23
C CYS A 82 -12.05 6.91 -13.76
N SER A 83 -12.91 7.77 -13.22
CA SER A 83 -14.29 7.88 -13.66
C SER A 83 -14.42 8.22 -15.15
N LEU A 84 -13.58 9.14 -15.64
CA LEU A 84 -13.56 9.49 -17.06
C LEU A 84 -12.94 8.39 -17.93
N LEU A 85 -11.83 7.80 -17.49
CA LEU A 85 -11.14 6.75 -18.24
C LEU A 85 -11.99 5.48 -18.33
N ASP A 86 -12.69 5.10 -17.27
CA ASP A 86 -13.60 3.95 -17.28
C ASP A 86 -14.79 4.19 -18.23
N THR A 87 -15.33 5.40 -18.22
CA THR A 87 -16.40 5.79 -19.16
C THR A 87 -15.89 5.74 -20.61
N LEU A 88 -14.69 6.26 -20.88
CA LEU A 88 -14.07 6.21 -22.21
C LEU A 88 -13.85 4.76 -22.66
N SER A 89 -13.30 3.91 -21.78
CA SER A 89 -13.04 2.50 -22.08
C SER A 89 -14.33 1.74 -22.44
N ALA A 90 -15.40 1.96 -21.68
CA ALA A 90 -16.66 1.29 -21.90
C ALA A 90 -17.38 1.79 -23.17
N THR A 91 -17.41 3.11 -23.39
CA THR A 91 -18.17 3.71 -24.48
C THR A 91 -17.51 3.52 -25.84
N LEU A 92 -16.18 3.57 -25.92
CA LEU A 92 -15.50 3.63 -27.21
C LEU A 92 -15.46 2.30 -27.96
N VAL A 93 -15.71 1.18 -27.28
CA VAL A 93 -15.79 -0.15 -27.93
C VAL A 93 -17.16 -0.45 -28.53
N GLU A 94 -18.15 0.42 -28.29
CA GLU A 94 -19.50 0.25 -28.79
C GLU A 94 -19.80 1.25 -29.91
N SER A 95 -20.40 0.77 -30.99
CA SER A 95 -20.91 1.62 -32.09
C SER A 95 -22.10 0.95 -32.77
N ARG A 96 -22.98 1.77 -33.35
CA ARG A 96 -24.16 1.30 -34.09
C ARG A 96 -23.84 1.23 -35.56
N TRP A 97 -24.14 0.09 -36.18
CA TRP A 97 -23.98 -0.13 -37.61
C TRP A 97 -22.53 0.13 -38.07
N GLN A 98 -22.37 0.98 -39.07
CA GLN A 98 -21.05 1.37 -39.57
C GLN A 98 -20.37 2.42 -38.70
N ARG A 99 -21.14 3.29 -38.06
CA ARG A 99 -20.71 4.29 -37.10
C ARG A 99 -21.88 5.07 -36.53
N ASP A 100 -21.86 5.38 -35.25
CA ASP A 100 -22.58 6.51 -34.66
C ASP A 100 -21.59 7.60 -34.19
N LEU A 101 -22.09 8.68 -33.57
CA LEU A 101 -21.27 9.82 -33.15
C LEU A 101 -21.05 9.88 -31.61
N THR A 102 -21.39 8.84 -30.90
CA THR A 102 -21.18 8.76 -29.43
C THR A 102 -19.68 8.86 -29.09
N ASP A 103 -18.84 8.21 -29.88
CA ASP A 103 -17.38 8.26 -29.79
C ASP A 103 -16.85 9.69 -29.84
N SER A 104 -17.30 10.46 -30.81
CA SER A 104 -16.88 11.87 -31.02
C SER A 104 -17.17 12.77 -29.82
N THR A 105 -18.30 12.57 -29.15
CA THR A 105 -18.66 13.32 -27.94
C THR A 105 -17.80 12.89 -26.75
N THR A 106 -17.64 11.60 -26.57
CA THR A 106 -16.90 11.02 -25.41
C THR A 106 -15.41 11.34 -25.47
N GLN A 107 -14.80 11.25 -26.65
CA GLN A 107 -13.36 11.50 -26.86
C GLN A 107 -12.91 12.93 -26.52
N ARG A 108 -13.81 13.90 -26.48
CA ARG A 108 -13.50 15.27 -26.05
C ARG A 108 -13.02 15.37 -24.61
N ASN A 109 -13.26 14.33 -23.81
CA ASN A 109 -12.86 14.26 -22.41
C ASN A 109 -11.52 13.58 -22.17
N ILE A 110 -10.86 13.05 -23.22
CA ILE A 110 -9.55 12.37 -23.09
C ILE A 110 -8.52 13.27 -22.42
N GLY A 111 -8.40 14.53 -22.88
CA GLY A 111 -7.46 15.50 -22.31
C GLY A 111 -7.72 15.78 -20.84
N SER A 112 -8.99 15.88 -20.43
CA SER A 112 -9.36 16.08 -19.03
C SER A 112 -9.03 14.85 -18.19
N ALA A 113 -9.35 13.65 -18.69
CA ALA A 113 -9.06 12.39 -18.00
C ALA A 113 -7.57 12.22 -17.71
N LEU A 114 -6.73 12.39 -18.72
CA LEU A 114 -5.27 12.29 -18.59
C LEU A 114 -4.68 13.47 -17.80
N GLY A 115 -5.26 14.66 -17.94
CA GLY A 115 -4.86 15.85 -17.19
C GLY A 115 -5.06 15.68 -15.68
N TYR A 116 -6.18 15.10 -15.24
CA TYR A 116 -6.40 14.76 -13.84
C TYR A 116 -5.39 13.71 -13.34
N SER A 117 -5.09 12.67 -14.13
CA SER A 117 -4.06 11.69 -13.80
C SER A 117 -2.70 12.34 -13.61
N GLN A 118 -2.30 13.23 -14.53
CA GLN A 118 -1.03 13.94 -14.45
C GLN A 118 -0.96 14.87 -13.24
N LEU A 119 -2.05 15.59 -12.94
CA LEU A 119 -2.12 16.46 -11.76
C LEU A 119 -2.02 15.67 -10.46
N ALA A 120 -2.70 14.51 -10.40
CA ALA A 120 -2.60 13.60 -9.27
C ALA A 120 -1.17 13.10 -9.06
N LEU A 121 -0.51 12.64 -10.12
CA LEU A 121 0.90 12.21 -10.08
C LEU A 121 1.83 13.32 -9.60
N TYR A 122 1.64 14.54 -10.10
CA TYR A 122 2.44 15.68 -9.66
C TYR A 122 2.29 15.93 -8.14
N ASN A 123 1.06 15.86 -7.62
CA ASN A 123 0.80 16.04 -6.21
C ASN A 123 1.33 14.85 -5.37
N LEU A 124 1.14 13.61 -5.81
CA LEU A 124 1.69 12.42 -5.15
C LEU A 124 3.22 12.52 -5.03
N MET A 125 3.91 12.79 -6.13
CA MET A 125 5.38 12.93 -6.14
C MET A 125 5.87 14.08 -5.27
N GLY A 126 5.13 15.19 -5.26
CA GLY A 126 5.42 16.33 -4.38
C GLY A 126 5.16 16.01 -2.91
N GLY A 127 4.14 15.21 -2.62
CA GLY A 127 3.80 14.70 -1.29
C GLY A 127 4.90 13.80 -0.76
N LEU A 128 5.30 12.78 -1.53
CA LEU A 128 6.36 11.84 -1.15
C LEU A 128 7.69 12.53 -0.83
N LYS A 129 8.04 13.61 -1.56
CA LYS A 129 9.24 14.41 -1.27
C LYS A 129 9.15 15.25 0.00
N SER A 130 7.96 15.43 0.55
CA SER A 130 7.69 16.28 1.71
C SER A 130 7.46 15.51 3.02
N ILE A 131 7.68 14.21 3.02
CA ILE A 131 7.55 13.37 4.21
C ILE A 131 8.86 12.66 4.54
N HIS A 132 9.00 12.27 5.79
CA HIS A 132 10.09 11.41 6.27
C HIS A 132 9.59 10.51 7.40
N PRO A 133 10.24 9.35 7.63
CA PRO A 133 9.93 8.51 8.78
C PRO A 133 10.11 9.28 10.10
N ASN A 134 9.25 9.02 11.06
CA ASN A 134 9.35 9.55 12.42
C ASN A 134 9.84 8.42 13.35
N ASP A 135 11.15 8.29 13.44
CA ASP A 135 11.81 7.19 14.16
C ASP A 135 11.32 7.07 15.61
N ILE A 136 11.12 8.20 16.29
CA ILE A 136 10.65 8.22 17.70
C ILE A 136 9.27 7.57 17.84
N VAL A 137 8.35 7.86 16.90
CA VAL A 137 7.00 7.26 16.94
C VAL A 137 7.06 5.80 16.54
N ILE A 138 7.86 5.47 15.52
CA ILE A 138 8.04 4.09 15.04
C ILE A 138 8.62 3.22 16.15
N GLU A 139 9.69 3.64 16.80
CA GLU A 139 10.32 2.91 17.91
C GLU A 139 9.33 2.68 19.05
N ARG A 140 8.61 3.71 19.47
CA ARG A 140 7.58 3.59 20.52
C ARG A 140 6.48 2.60 20.15
N GLU A 141 6.00 2.64 18.91
CA GLU A 141 4.97 1.73 18.44
C GLU A 141 5.49 0.28 18.40
N LEU A 142 6.70 0.06 17.93
CA LEU A 142 7.32 -1.26 17.92
C LEU A 142 7.54 -1.79 19.34
N ASP A 143 8.04 -0.97 20.25
CA ASP A 143 8.30 -1.36 21.65
C ASP A 143 7.01 -1.73 22.40
N SER A 144 5.87 -1.22 21.98
CA SER A 144 4.57 -1.56 22.57
C SER A 144 3.86 -2.76 21.94
N ASN A 145 4.41 -3.35 20.86
CA ASN A 145 3.73 -4.40 20.08
C ASN A 145 4.55 -5.69 20.00
N TRP A 146 4.91 -6.26 21.17
CA TRP A 146 5.67 -7.52 21.26
C TRP A 146 4.90 -8.73 20.74
N GLU A 147 3.58 -8.65 20.61
CA GLU A 147 2.72 -9.71 20.07
C GLU A 147 3.06 -10.09 18.62
N VAL A 148 3.72 -9.21 17.85
CA VAL A 148 4.17 -9.53 16.48
C VAL A 148 5.18 -10.68 16.47
N LEU A 149 5.86 -10.95 17.57
CA LEU A 149 6.80 -12.07 17.71
C LEU A 149 6.11 -13.43 17.91
N GLY A 150 4.78 -13.44 18.06
CA GLY A 150 4.01 -14.69 18.09
C GLY A 150 4.18 -15.53 16.85
N GLU A 151 4.32 -14.90 15.67
CA GLU A 151 4.51 -15.62 14.41
C GLU A 151 5.82 -16.42 14.34
N PRO A 152 7.01 -15.84 14.55
CA PRO A 152 8.26 -16.59 14.51
C PRO A 152 8.33 -17.65 15.60
N ILE A 153 7.79 -17.40 16.79
CA ILE A 153 7.74 -18.37 17.88
C ILE A 153 6.87 -19.57 17.48
N GLN A 154 5.66 -19.32 16.97
CA GLN A 154 4.75 -20.36 16.48
C GLN A 154 5.38 -21.17 15.35
N THR A 155 6.06 -20.53 14.43
CA THR A 155 6.76 -21.20 13.32
C THR A 155 7.87 -22.11 13.82
N ALA A 156 8.67 -21.66 14.77
CA ALA A 156 9.71 -22.48 15.40
C ALA A 156 9.11 -23.67 16.18
N MET A 157 8.01 -23.46 16.92
CA MET A 157 7.29 -24.54 17.59
C MET A 157 6.78 -25.59 16.64
N ARG A 158 6.17 -25.19 15.50
CA ARG A 158 5.72 -26.13 14.45
C ARG A 158 6.87 -26.96 13.88
N ALA A 159 8.01 -26.32 13.64
CA ALA A 159 9.20 -27.04 13.18
C ALA A 159 9.70 -28.06 14.21
N CYS A 160 9.61 -27.75 15.50
CA CYS A 160 9.96 -28.66 16.59
C CYS A 160 8.92 -29.78 16.76
N GLU A 161 7.62 -29.49 16.62
CA GLU A 161 6.54 -30.50 16.61
C GLU A 161 6.75 -31.54 15.52
N LEU A 162 7.09 -31.10 14.29
CA LEU A 162 7.39 -32.00 13.18
C LEU A 162 8.60 -32.92 13.43
N LYS A 163 9.53 -32.48 14.29
CA LYS A 163 10.68 -33.28 14.75
C LYS A 163 10.35 -34.21 15.91
N GLY A 164 9.12 -34.18 16.41
CA GLY A 164 8.66 -34.99 17.52
C GLY A 164 9.18 -34.54 18.91
N LEU A 165 9.56 -33.28 19.05
CA LEU A 165 10.04 -32.76 20.33
C LEU A 165 8.87 -32.67 21.34
N PRO A 166 9.04 -33.14 22.56
CA PRO A 166 7.99 -33.17 23.57
C PRO A 166 7.55 -31.74 23.94
N GLY A 167 6.26 -31.56 24.21
CA GLY A 167 5.71 -30.26 24.62
C GLY A 167 5.59 -29.24 23.51
N MET A 168 5.78 -29.59 22.24
CA MET A 168 5.61 -28.69 21.10
C MET A 168 4.25 -28.84 20.38
N ASP A 169 3.39 -29.69 20.90
CA ASP A 169 2.02 -29.88 20.41
C ASP A 169 1.19 -28.61 20.53
N LYS A 170 0.25 -28.41 19.58
CA LYS A 170 -0.68 -27.29 19.56
C LYS A 170 0.01 -25.91 19.62
N PRO A 171 0.97 -25.60 18.74
CA PRO A 171 1.73 -24.33 18.79
C PRO A 171 0.84 -23.10 18.75
N TYR A 172 -0.21 -23.13 17.90
CA TYR A 172 -1.13 -22.00 17.75
C TYR A 172 -1.88 -21.69 19.05
N GLU A 173 -2.42 -22.70 19.73
CA GLU A 173 -3.19 -22.50 20.95
C GLU A 173 -2.30 -21.94 22.08
N LYS A 174 -1.08 -22.44 22.22
CA LYS A 174 -0.13 -21.96 23.23
C LYS A 174 0.31 -20.52 22.99
N VAL A 175 0.65 -20.17 21.75
CA VAL A 175 1.01 -18.79 21.40
C VAL A 175 -0.18 -17.87 21.51
N LYS A 176 -1.38 -18.32 21.10
CA LYS A 176 -2.62 -17.56 21.26
C LYS A 176 -2.94 -17.27 22.73
N GLU A 177 -2.71 -18.22 23.62
CA GLU A 177 -2.90 -18.02 25.07
C GLU A 177 -1.93 -16.97 25.62
N LEU A 178 -0.66 -17.01 25.20
CA LEU A 178 0.32 -15.98 25.54
C LEU A 178 -0.11 -14.58 25.04
N MET A 179 -0.60 -14.48 23.78
CA MET A 179 -0.79 -13.20 23.08
C MET A 179 -2.19 -12.56 23.32
N ARG A 180 -3.13 -13.28 23.93
CA ARG A 180 -4.51 -12.81 24.05
C ARG A 180 -4.77 -12.07 25.36
N GLY A 181 -5.23 -10.80 25.24
CA GLY A 181 -5.84 -10.07 26.33
C GLY A 181 -4.90 -9.36 27.29
N HIS A 182 -3.61 -9.33 27.00
CA HIS A 182 -2.58 -8.64 27.80
C HIS A 182 -1.60 -7.88 26.91
N GLU A 183 -1.09 -6.76 27.41
CA GLU A 183 0.12 -6.17 26.85
C GLU A 183 1.27 -7.16 27.02
N ILE A 184 1.87 -7.55 25.92
CA ILE A 184 2.97 -8.51 25.93
C ILE A 184 4.28 -7.75 26.11
N SER A 185 5.04 -8.12 27.15
CA SER A 185 6.37 -7.59 27.39
C SER A 185 7.46 -8.53 26.90
N LYS A 186 8.66 -8.00 26.74
CA LYS A 186 9.87 -8.77 26.45
C LYS A 186 10.04 -9.95 27.41
N GLU A 187 9.88 -9.68 28.71
CA GLU A 187 10.05 -10.69 29.76
C GLU A 187 8.98 -11.78 29.70
N ALA A 188 7.78 -11.45 29.23
CA ALA A 188 6.72 -12.46 29.02
C ALA A 188 7.06 -13.38 27.85
N VAL A 189 7.58 -12.83 26.75
CA VAL A 189 8.05 -13.60 25.60
C VAL A 189 9.22 -14.49 25.97
N GLU A 190 10.22 -13.95 26.65
CA GLU A 190 11.40 -14.72 27.10
C GLU A 190 11.02 -15.88 28.04
N ARG A 191 10.15 -15.62 29.02
CA ARG A 191 9.64 -16.67 29.94
C ARG A 191 8.87 -17.75 29.17
N PHE A 192 8.08 -17.37 28.21
CA PHE A 192 7.36 -18.35 27.39
C PHE A 192 8.32 -19.23 26.60
N ILE A 193 9.36 -18.65 25.97
CA ILE A 193 10.39 -19.40 25.25
C ILE A 193 11.10 -20.38 26.18
N ASP A 194 11.44 -19.96 27.42
CA ASP A 194 12.10 -20.82 28.43
C ASP A 194 11.25 -22.00 28.90
N GLN A 195 9.93 -21.86 28.84
CA GLN A 195 8.99 -22.93 29.20
C GLN A 195 8.82 -23.97 28.09
N GLN A 196 9.30 -23.67 26.86
CA GLN A 196 9.21 -24.59 25.75
C GLN A 196 10.48 -25.45 25.61
N SER A 197 10.34 -26.64 25.00
CA SER A 197 11.45 -27.57 24.78
C SER A 197 12.28 -27.22 23.53
N PHE A 198 12.61 -25.96 23.35
CA PHE A 198 13.52 -25.55 22.26
C PHE A 198 14.94 -26.00 22.54
N ASP A 199 15.70 -26.31 21.50
CA ASP A 199 17.15 -26.42 21.64
C ASP A 199 17.78 -25.07 22.00
N PRO A 200 18.96 -25.04 22.67
CA PRO A 200 19.55 -23.79 23.14
C PRO A 200 19.81 -22.75 22.03
N ALA A 201 20.16 -23.21 20.83
CA ALA A 201 20.44 -22.31 19.71
C ALA A 201 19.16 -21.65 19.19
N THR A 202 18.06 -22.39 19.05
CA THR A 202 16.75 -21.88 18.67
C THR A 202 16.19 -20.93 19.73
N ALA A 203 16.26 -21.30 21.02
CA ALA A 203 15.83 -20.45 22.12
C ALA A 203 16.59 -19.11 22.13
N ALA A 204 17.92 -19.15 21.99
CA ALA A 204 18.74 -17.94 21.95
C ALA A 204 18.38 -17.03 20.75
N ARG A 205 18.15 -17.61 19.58
CA ARG A 205 17.72 -16.86 18.40
C ARG A 205 16.36 -16.18 18.59
N LEU A 206 15.39 -16.90 19.15
CA LEU A 206 14.05 -16.34 19.40
C LEU A 206 14.10 -15.22 20.43
N LYS A 207 14.87 -15.36 21.50
CA LYS A 207 15.06 -14.32 22.52
C LYS A 207 15.81 -13.08 22.03
N ALA A 208 16.64 -13.24 20.99
CA ALA A 208 17.33 -12.11 20.36
C ALA A 208 16.43 -11.29 19.44
N LEU A 209 15.24 -11.80 19.07
CA LEU A 209 14.28 -11.04 18.26
C LEU A 209 13.61 -9.94 19.08
N THR A 210 13.44 -8.81 18.43
CA THR A 210 12.59 -7.71 18.90
C THR A 210 11.61 -7.33 17.80
N PRO A 211 10.50 -6.65 18.09
CA PRO A 211 9.62 -6.13 17.04
C PRO A 211 10.37 -5.31 15.99
N ALA A 212 11.37 -4.52 16.40
CA ALA A 212 12.19 -3.71 15.51
C ALA A 212 13.16 -4.53 14.62
N THR A 213 13.60 -5.70 15.08
CA THR A 213 14.54 -6.55 14.32
C THR A 213 13.86 -7.65 13.51
N TYR A 214 12.57 -7.88 13.75
CA TYR A 214 11.79 -8.88 13.01
C TYR A 214 11.29 -8.31 11.69
N THR A 215 12.19 -8.00 10.77
CA THR A 215 11.92 -7.37 9.47
C THR A 215 11.96 -8.36 8.30
N GLY A 216 12.36 -9.60 8.55
CA GLY A 216 12.55 -10.60 7.50
C GLY A 216 13.51 -10.12 6.42
N VAL A 217 13.07 -10.20 5.16
CA VAL A 217 13.86 -9.77 3.98
C VAL A 217 13.47 -8.38 3.47
N ALA A 218 12.67 -7.60 4.23
CA ALA A 218 12.14 -6.31 3.77
C ALA A 218 13.24 -5.35 3.28
N GLY A 219 14.39 -5.29 4.00
CA GLY A 219 15.52 -4.47 3.57
C GLY A 219 16.10 -4.86 2.20
N ALA A 220 16.10 -6.16 1.88
CA ALA A 220 16.58 -6.63 0.58
C ALA A 220 15.56 -6.41 -0.55
N LEU A 221 14.27 -6.33 -0.22
CA LEU A 221 13.20 -6.14 -1.20
C LEU A 221 13.12 -4.71 -1.75
N VAL A 222 13.72 -3.73 -1.08
CA VAL A 222 13.76 -2.33 -1.55
C VAL A 222 14.99 -2.02 -2.40
N ASP A 223 15.91 -2.97 -2.56
CA ASP A 223 17.13 -2.84 -3.37
C ASP A 223 16.81 -3.28 -4.82
N PHE A 224 16.16 -2.39 -5.57
CA PHE A 224 15.72 -2.66 -6.95
C PHE A 224 16.81 -2.52 -8.02
N ASP A 225 18.01 -2.09 -7.65
CA ASP A 225 19.13 -1.86 -8.58
C ASP A 225 20.00 -3.12 -8.81
N ARG A 226 19.44 -4.32 -8.55
CA ARG A 226 20.11 -5.61 -8.76
C ARG A 226 19.48 -6.46 -9.83
#